data_a0af47dee57e7d8922967050aa724289
#
_entry.id   a0af47dee57e7d8922967050aa724289
#
_cell.length_a   1.000
_cell.length_b   1.000
_cell.length_c   1.000
_cell.angle_alpha   90.00
_cell.angle_beta   90.00
_cell.angle_gamma   90.00
#
_symmetry.space_group_name_H-M   'P 1'
#
loop_
_entity.id
_entity.type
_entity.pdbx_description
1 polymer ?
#
loop_
_entity_poly.entity_id
_entity_poly.type
_entity_poly.pdbx_seq_one_letter_code
_entity_poly.pdbx_strand_id
1 'polypeptide(L)'
;AMKAADIFFNETDKADYSYLDYMYYGHLLEDLKKYDEAVIQYEKAVQLDPSNTNLYKNISAAYERKNDYKKAISAYRKYYASLDKKKQTPDLQFQFGRLYYGAGTQSDSLTITVEERKQALASADSVFQAIAVAAPDSYLGNFWRARANSALDPETTLGLAKPFYEEVATL
;
A
#
# COMPACT_ATOMS: atom_id res chain seq x y z
N ALA A 1 18.43 -11.05 -17.53
CA ALA A 1 17.05 -10.59 -17.62
C ALA A 1 16.96 -9.21 -18.25
N MET A 2 17.66 -8.14 -17.72
CA MET A 2 17.60 -6.78 -18.27
C MET A 2 17.98 -6.71 -19.76
N LYS A 3 19.13 -7.25 -20.15
CA LYS A 3 19.53 -7.27 -21.56
C LYS A 3 18.47 -7.86 -22.50
N ALA A 4 17.80 -8.92 -22.08
CA ALA A 4 16.75 -9.55 -22.88
C ALA A 4 15.50 -8.65 -22.99
N ALA A 5 15.12 -7.99 -21.89
CA ALA A 5 14.01 -7.05 -21.90
C ALA A 5 14.34 -5.80 -22.76
N ASP A 6 15.54 -5.25 -22.63
CA ASP A 6 15.98 -4.10 -23.42
C ASP A 6 16.00 -4.44 -24.92
N ILE A 7 16.49 -5.63 -25.29
CA ILE A 7 16.46 -6.11 -26.68
C ILE A 7 15.00 -6.25 -27.15
N PHE A 8 14.16 -6.92 -26.38
CA PHE A 8 12.75 -7.12 -26.72
C PHE A 8 12.04 -5.79 -26.97
N PHE A 9 12.15 -4.84 -26.03
CA PHE A 9 11.45 -3.55 -26.13
C PHE A 9 12.07 -2.56 -27.13
N ASN A 10 13.31 -2.79 -27.58
CA ASN A 10 13.97 -1.94 -28.59
C ASN A 10 13.89 -2.51 -30.01
N GLU A 11 13.81 -3.83 -30.16
CA GLU A 11 13.91 -4.51 -31.46
C GLU A 11 12.56 -5.06 -31.94
N THR A 12 11.54 -5.17 -31.08
CA THR A 12 10.20 -5.64 -31.44
C THR A 12 9.28 -4.45 -31.72
N ASP A 13 8.36 -4.58 -32.66
CA ASP A 13 7.37 -3.54 -32.96
C ASP A 13 6.45 -3.36 -31.71
N LYS A 14 6.26 -2.10 -31.29
CA LYS A 14 5.42 -1.76 -30.14
C LYS A 14 3.95 -2.16 -30.30
N ALA A 15 3.50 -2.38 -31.54
CA ALA A 15 2.16 -2.87 -31.83
C ALA A 15 1.91 -4.31 -31.35
N ASP A 16 2.97 -5.08 -31.14
CA ASP A 16 2.91 -6.49 -30.75
C ASP A 16 2.96 -6.71 -29.23
N TYR A 17 3.15 -5.64 -28.44
CA TYR A 17 3.25 -5.77 -26.99
C TYR A 17 1.90 -6.02 -26.32
N SER A 18 1.83 -7.09 -25.54
CA SER A 18 0.68 -7.40 -24.67
C SER A 18 0.81 -6.71 -23.30
N TYR A 19 -0.27 -6.70 -22.52
CA TYR A 19 -0.22 -6.21 -21.15
C TYR A 19 0.75 -7.04 -20.29
N LEU A 20 0.94 -8.33 -20.60
CA LEU A 20 1.87 -9.21 -19.88
C LEU A 20 3.32 -8.78 -20.06
N ASP A 21 3.72 -8.35 -21.26
CA ASP A 21 5.07 -7.89 -21.53
C ASP A 21 5.40 -6.67 -20.67
N TYR A 22 4.51 -5.69 -20.65
CA TYR A 22 4.68 -4.52 -19.79
C TYR A 22 4.63 -4.88 -18.29
N MET A 23 3.77 -5.80 -17.87
CA MET A 23 3.71 -6.24 -16.49
C MET A 23 5.01 -6.92 -16.05
N TYR A 24 5.54 -7.85 -16.83
CA TYR A 24 6.81 -8.53 -16.50
C TYR A 24 7.99 -7.57 -16.53
N TYR A 25 7.99 -6.61 -17.45
CA TYR A 25 9.04 -5.59 -17.46
C TYR A 25 8.96 -4.69 -16.23
N GLY A 26 7.75 -4.34 -15.80
CA GLY A 26 7.52 -3.64 -14.54
C GLY A 26 8.10 -4.40 -13.34
N HIS A 27 7.83 -5.70 -13.23
CA HIS A 27 8.41 -6.52 -12.15
C HIS A 27 9.94 -6.56 -12.18
N LEU A 28 10.53 -6.70 -13.36
CA LEU A 28 11.98 -6.67 -13.51
C LEU A 28 12.58 -5.34 -13.05
N LEU A 29 11.92 -4.22 -13.34
CA LEU A 29 12.33 -2.89 -12.91
C LEU A 29 12.18 -2.71 -11.40
N GLU A 30 11.13 -3.28 -10.77
CA GLU A 30 10.99 -3.30 -9.32
C GLU A 30 12.14 -4.06 -8.65
N ASP A 31 12.53 -5.23 -9.16
CA ASP A 31 13.66 -6.02 -8.65
C ASP A 31 14.97 -5.22 -8.70
N LEU A 32 15.09 -4.33 -9.67
CA LEU A 32 16.21 -3.40 -9.84
C LEU A 32 16.05 -2.10 -9.05
N LYS A 33 14.97 -1.96 -8.26
CA LYS A 33 14.62 -0.77 -7.49
C LYS A 33 14.34 0.47 -8.36
N LYS A 34 14.04 0.28 -9.64
CA LYS A 34 13.68 1.32 -10.59
C LYS A 34 12.16 1.55 -10.58
N TYR A 35 11.65 1.98 -9.43
CA TYR A 35 10.22 2.01 -9.15
C TYR A 35 9.43 2.96 -10.07
N ASP A 36 10.00 4.11 -10.46
CA ASP A 36 9.35 5.05 -11.38
C ASP A 36 9.16 4.43 -12.76
N GLU A 37 10.20 3.78 -13.26
CA GLU A 37 10.16 3.08 -14.53
C GLU A 37 9.17 1.90 -14.48
N ALA A 38 9.14 1.18 -13.35
CA ALA A 38 8.20 0.08 -13.13
C ALA A 38 6.74 0.55 -13.18
N VAL A 39 6.41 1.65 -12.50
CA VAL A 39 5.06 2.24 -12.52
C VAL A 39 4.64 2.59 -13.95
N ILE A 40 5.53 3.18 -14.75
CA ILE A 40 5.24 3.51 -16.17
C ILE A 40 4.86 2.25 -16.95
N GLN A 41 5.56 1.13 -16.72
CA GLN A 41 5.23 -0.12 -17.42
C GLN A 41 3.90 -0.71 -16.94
N TYR A 42 3.63 -0.71 -15.64
CA TYR A 42 2.33 -1.16 -15.13
C TYR A 42 1.17 -0.30 -15.62
N GLU A 43 1.35 1.02 -15.75
CA GLU A 43 0.32 1.91 -16.31
C GLU A 43 0.03 1.60 -17.78
N LYS A 44 1.06 1.27 -18.57
CA LYS A 44 0.87 0.79 -19.95
C LYS A 44 0.13 -0.55 -19.98
N ALA A 45 0.48 -1.47 -19.07
CA ALA A 45 -0.25 -2.74 -18.94
C ALA A 45 -1.73 -2.51 -18.62
N VAL A 46 -2.06 -1.58 -17.71
CA VAL A 46 -3.45 -1.18 -17.40
C VAL A 46 -4.16 -0.60 -18.62
N GLN A 47 -3.47 0.18 -19.45
CA GLN A 47 -4.08 0.74 -20.67
C GLN A 47 -4.45 -0.35 -21.68
N LEU A 48 -3.64 -1.42 -21.77
CA LEU A 48 -3.90 -2.54 -22.68
C LEU A 48 -4.94 -3.52 -22.13
N ASP A 49 -4.96 -3.73 -20.83
CA ASP A 49 -5.97 -4.56 -20.16
C ASP A 49 -6.53 -3.86 -18.90
N PRO A 50 -7.50 -2.96 -19.06
CA PRO A 50 -8.14 -2.27 -17.94
C PRO A 50 -8.92 -3.20 -17.00
N SER A 51 -9.24 -4.42 -17.43
CA SER A 51 -9.94 -5.40 -16.63
C SER A 51 -9.05 -6.07 -15.59
N ASN A 52 -7.73 -6.07 -15.80
CA ASN A 52 -6.75 -6.64 -14.88
C ASN A 52 -6.44 -5.68 -13.72
N THR A 53 -7.36 -5.59 -12.80
CA THR A 53 -7.25 -4.68 -11.65
C THR A 53 -6.10 -5.02 -10.69
N ASN A 54 -5.54 -6.24 -10.77
CA ASN A 54 -4.34 -6.61 -9.99
C ASN A 54 -3.12 -5.74 -10.31
N LEU A 55 -3.07 -5.14 -11.50
CA LEU A 55 -2.01 -4.19 -11.88
C LEU A 55 -1.98 -2.97 -10.95
N TYR A 56 -3.13 -2.53 -10.42
CA TYR A 56 -3.17 -1.46 -9.42
C TYR A 56 -2.54 -1.87 -8.08
N LYS A 57 -2.55 -3.17 -7.74
CA LYS A 57 -1.81 -3.67 -6.58
C LYS A 57 -0.31 -3.55 -6.79
N ASN A 58 0.19 -3.87 -8.00
CA ASN A 58 1.59 -3.73 -8.34
C ASN A 58 2.02 -2.25 -8.33
N ILE A 59 1.22 -1.36 -8.92
CA ILE A 59 1.45 0.10 -8.88
C ILE A 59 1.51 0.60 -7.44
N SER A 60 0.60 0.14 -6.59
CA SER A 60 0.61 0.50 -5.16
C SER A 60 1.88 0.05 -4.47
N ALA A 61 2.33 -1.19 -4.69
CA ALA A 61 3.56 -1.72 -4.11
C ALA A 61 4.80 -0.92 -4.56
N ALA A 62 4.88 -0.57 -5.83
CA ALA A 62 5.99 0.24 -6.36
C ALA A 62 6.03 1.64 -5.71
N TYR A 63 4.89 2.29 -5.54
CA TYR A 63 4.80 3.58 -4.83
C TYR A 63 5.11 3.45 -3.33
N GLU A 64 4.66 2.36 -2.66
CA GLU A 64 5.01 2.09 -1.25
C GLU A 64 6.52 2.00 -1.06
N ARG A 65 7.23 1.30 -1.96
CA ARG A 65 8.70 1.18 -1.92
C ARG A 65 9.44 2.50 -2.13
N LYS A 66 8.79 3.47 -2.79
CA LYS A 66 9.29 4.84 -2.94
C LYS A 66 8.94 5.76 -1.77
N ASN A 67 8.17 5.27 -0.80
CA ASN A 67 7.54 6.07 0.25
C ASN A 67 6.54 7.12 -0.29
N ASP A 68 6.06 7.00 -1.53
CA ASP A 68 4.96 7.82 -2.06
C ASP A 68 3.61 7.20 -1.64
N TYR A 69 3.35 7.26 -0.34
CA TYR A 69 2.15 6.63 0.24
C TYR A 69 0.85 7.22 -0.29
N LYS A 70 0.82 8.48 -0.68
CA LYS A 70 -0.37 9.12 -1.25
C LYS A 70 -0.80 8.43 -2.54
N LYS A 71 0.15 8.17 -3.44
CA LYS A 71 -0.10 7.43 -4.68
C LYS A 71 -0.31 5.95 -4.43
N ALA A 72 0.43 5.35 -3.49
CA ALA A 72 0.24 3.95 -3.10
C ALA A 72 -1.19 3.70 -2.60
N ILE A 73 -1.71 4.52 -1.69
CA ILE A 73 -3.08 4.45 -1.18
C ILE A 73 -4.10 4.62 -2.31
N SER A 74 -3.88 5.58 -3.21
CA SER A 74 -4.77 5.83 -4.34
C SER A 74 -4.87 4.61 -5.27
N ALA A 75 -3.72 4.01 -5.62
CA ALA A 75 -3.66 2.81 -6.45
C ALA A 75 -4.29 1.61 -5.73
N TYR A 76 -3.96 1.40 -4.46
CA TYR A 76 -4.53 0.31 -3.68
C TYR A 76 -6.05 0.42 -3.53
N ARG A 77 -6.58 1.63 -3.38
CA ARG A 77 -8.02 1.89 -3.34
C ARG A 77 -8.72 1.43 -4.63
N LYS A 78 -8.11 1.68 -5.80
CA LYS A 78 -8.65 1.21 -7.08
C LYS A 78 -8.70 -0.32 -7.13
N TYR A 79 -7.61 -0.98 -6.71
CA TYR A 79 -7.56 -2.43 -6.59
C TYR A 79 -8.65 -2.95 -5.65
N TYR A 80 -8.70 -2.44 -4.41
CA TYR A 80 -9.63 -2.91 -3.40
C TYR A 80 -11.11 -2.71 -3.79
N ALA A 81 -11.43 -1.56 -4.39
CA ALA A 81 -12.77 -1.24 -4.86
C ALA A 81 -13.23 -2.12 -6.04
N SER A 82 -12.29 -2.68 -6.82
CA SER A 82 -12.59 -3.60 -7.91
C SER A 82 -12.97 -5.02 -7.45
N LEU A 83 -12.70 -5.34 -6.20
CA LEU A 83 -12.97 -6.65 -5.65
C LEU A 83 -14.41 -6.78 -5.19
N ASP A 84 -15.02 -7.94 -5.46
CA ASP A 84 -16.28 -8.32 -4.83
C ASP A 84 -16.12 -8.28 -3.29
N LYS A 85 -17.20 -7.93 -2.58
CA LYS A 85 -17.20 -7.85 -1.12
C LYS A 85 -16.66 -9.11 -0.44
N LYS A 86 -16.93 -10.28 -1.00
CA LYS A 86 -16.45 -11.58 -0.49
C LYS A 86 -14.93 -11.76 -0.61
N LYS A 87 -14.29 -11.03 -1.51
CA LYS A 87 -12.85 -11.04 -1.74
C LYS A 87 -12.12 -9.95 -0.95
N GLN A 88 -12.84 -9.03 -0.32
CA GLN A 88 -12.29 -7.99 0.54
C GLN A 88 -11.97 -8.57 1.92
N THR A 89 -10.91 -9.39 1.97
CA THR A 89 -10.50 -10.12 3.17
C THR A 89 -9.85 -9.20 4.23
N PRO A 90 -9.78 -9.62 5.51
CA PRO A 90 -9.06 -8.89 6.56
C PRO A 90 -7.59 -8.60 6.20
N ASP A 91 -6.91 -9.51 5.50
CA ASP A 91 -5.51 -9.30 5.06
C ASP A 91 -5.38 -8.13 4.09
N LEU A 92 -6.35 -7.97 3.17
CA LEU A 92 -6.36 -6.84 2.25
C LEU A 92 -6.69 -5.53 2.97
N GLN A 93 -7.58 -5.57 3.96
CA GLN A 93 -7.85 -4.43 4.84
C GLN A 93 -6.61 -4.08 5.66
N PHE A 94 -5.91 -5.08 6.19
CA PHE A 94 -4.67 -4.90 6.93
C PHE A 94 -3.59 -4.18 6.10
N GLN A 95 -3.42 -4.59 4.84
CA GLN A 95 -2.51 -3.90 3.93
C GLN A 95 -2.89 -2.42 3.74
N PHE A 96 -4.20 -2.13 3.69
CA PHE A 96 -4.67 -0.76 3.59
C PHE A 96 -4.33 0.07 4.84
N GLY A 97 -4.55 -0.52 6.03
CA GLY A 97 -4.13 0.08 7.31
C GLY A 97 -2.62 0.35 7.37
N ARG A 98 -1.81 -0.60 6.89
CA ARG A 98 -0.35 -0.43 6.79
C ARG A 98 0.08 0.73 5.89
N LEU A 99 -0.57 0.91 4.75
CA LEU A 99 -0.29 2.04 3.86
C LEU A 99 -0.59 3.38 4.54
N TYR A 100 -1.72 3.48 5.24
CA TYR A 100 -2.05 4.69 6.01
C TYR A 100 -1.07 4.92 7.16
N TYR A 101 -0.69 3.86 7.88
CA TYR A 101 0.32 3.95 8.94
C TYR A 101 1.67 4.43 8.39
N GLY A 102 2.13 3.87 7.27
CA GLY A 102 3.34 4.30 6.59
C GLY A 102 3.28 5.78 6.18
N ALA A 103 2.14 6.23 5.64
CA ALA A 103 1.93 7.64 5.31
C ALA A 103 2.06 8.55 6.53
N GLY A 104 1.54 8.11 7.69
CA GLY A 104 1.59 8.90 8.92
C GLY A 104 2.95 8.90 9.62
N THR A 105 3.76 7.87 9.41
CA THR A 105 5.06 7.68 10.09
C THR A 105 6.27 7.96 9.21
N GLN A 106 6.09 8.26 7.93
CA GLN A 106 7.22 8.57 7.05
C GLN A 106 8.04 9.76 7.55
N SER A 107 9.36 9.67 7.41
CA SER A 107 10.29 10.68 7.93
C SER A 107 10.37 11.96 7.09
N ASP A 108 9.94 11.91 5.82
CA ASP A 108 10.04 13.05 4.92
C ASP A 108 8.99 14.11 5.26
N SER A 109 9.44 15.16 5.93
CA SER A 109 8.60 16.32 6.32
C SER A 109 8.35 17.31 5.19
N LEU A 110 9.03 17.16 4.04
CA LEU A 110 8.87 18.06 2.90
C LEU A 110 7.67 17.72 2.02
N THR A 111 7.25 16.46 2.03
CA THR A 111 6.19 15.95 1.16
C THR A 111 4.84 15.77 1.85
N ILE A 112 4.80 15.86 3.20
CA ILE A 112 3.56 15.65 3.97
C ILE A 112 3.51 16.61 5.18
N THR A 113 2.38 17.26 5.35
CA THR A 113 2.13 18.17 6.49
C THR A 113 1.84 17.38 7.77
N VAL A 114 1.98 18.05 8.93
CA VAL A 114 1.62 17.46 10.24
C VAL A 114 0.16 17.03 10.26
N GLU A 115 -0.73 17.80 9.67
CA GLU A 115 -2.16 17.50 9.63
C GLU A 115 -2.44 16.26 8.74
N GLU A 116 -1.82 16.18 7.57
CA GLU A 116 -1.93 14.98 6.71
C GLU A 116 -1.41 13.72 7.41
N ARG A 117 -0.31 13.83 8.20
CA ARG A 117 0.20 12.72 9.01
C ARG A 117 -0.82 12.26 10.05
N LYS A 118 -1.41 13.19 10.81
CA LYS A 118 -2.44 12.89 11.79
C LYS A 118 -3.65 12.22 11.15
N GLN A 119 -4.11 12.75 10.02
CA GLN A 119 -5.22 12.20 9.27
C GLN A 119 -4.93 10.79 8.75
N ALA A 120 -3.72 10.54 8.27
CA ALA A 120 -3.29 9.20 7.84
C ALA A 120 -3.27 8.21 9.02
N LEU A 121 -2.72 8.59 10.18
CA LEU A 121 -2.71 7.75 11.38
C LEU A 121 -4.12 7.48 11.92
N ALA A 122 -5.00 8.47 11.92
CA ALA A 122 -6.41 8.27 12.28
C ALA A 122 -7.12 7.32 11.31
N SER A 123 -6.80 7.41 10.01
CA SER A 123 -7.32 6.48 9.01
C SER A 123 -6.79 5.05 9.23
N ALA A 124 -5.51 4.92 9.61
CA ALA A 124 -4.92 3.63 9.97
C ALA A 124 -5.63 3.02 11.19
N ASP A 125 -5.83 3.81 12.26
CA ASP A 125 -6.55 3.36 13.46
C ASP A 125 -7.96 2.87 13.12
N SER A 126 -8.70 3.60 12.29
CA SER A 126 -10.05 3.22 11.87
C SER A 126 -10.07 1.88 11.11
N VAL A 127 -9.10 1.64 10.23
CA VAL A 127 -8.98 0.36 9.52
C VAL A 127 -8.65 -0.78 10.49
N PHE A 128 -7.70 -0.57 11.38
CA PHE A 128 -7.31 -1.59 12.37
C PHE A 128 -8.40 -1.83 13.43
N GLN A 129 -9.23 -0.84 13.73
CA GLN A 129 -10.43 -1.01 14.55
C GLN A 129 -11.41 -1.98 13.89
N ALA A 130 -11.67 -1.84 12.59
CA ALA A 130 -12.54 -2.77 11.88
C ALA A 130 -11.99 -4.21 11.92
N ILE A 131 -10.67 -4.38 11.85
CA ILE A 131 -10.02 -5.69 11.98
C ILE A 131 -10.17 -6.24 13.42
N ALA A 132 -9.96 -5.42 14.45
CA ALA A 132 -10.13 -5.83 15.85
C ALA A 132 -11.57 -6.28 16.13
N VAL A 133 -12.56 -5.56 15.60
CA VAL A 133 -13.98 -5.93 15.75
C VAL A 133 -14.31 -7.23 15.01
N ALA A 134 -13.73 -7.46 13.84
CA ALA A 134 -13.97 -8.66 13.04
C ALA A 134 -13.28 -9.92 13.61
N ALA A 135 -12.20 -9.76 14.38
CA ALA A 135 -11.43 -10.83 14.99
C ALA A 135 -11.03 -10.48 16.43
N PRO A 136 -11.99 -10.48 17.37
CA PRO A 136 -11.77 -10.02 18.75
C PRO A 136 -10.75 -10.87 19.51
N ASP A 137 -10.59 -12.14 19.17
CA ASP A 137 -9.60 -13.05 19.77
C ASP A 137 -8.19 -12.87 19.21
N SER A 138 -8.01 -11.98 18.24
CA SER A 138 -6.71 -11.68 17.62
C SER A 138 -6.15 -10.37 18.15
N TYR A 139 -4.95 -10.42 18.70
CA TYR A 139 -4.24 -9.22 19.14
C TYR A 139 -3.92 -8.22 18.00
N LEU A 140 -3.95 -8.67 16.75
CA LEU A 140 -3.36 -7.95 15.63
C LEU A 140 -4.01 -6.57 15.40
N GLY A 141 -5.33 -6.48 15.44
CA GLY A 141 -6.07 -5.22 15.26
C GLY A 141 -5.68 -4.20 16.33
N ASN A 142 -5.79 -4.58 17.60
CA ASN A 142 -5.48 -3.70 18.73
C ASN A 142 -3.99 -3.36 18.83
N PHE A 143 -3.09 -4.29 18.50
CA PHE A 143 -1.66 -4.01 18.42
C PHE A 143 -1.33 -2.90 17.42
N TRP A 144 -1.92 -2.92 16.23
CA TRP A 144 -1.70 -1.88 15.22
C TRP A 144 -2.43 -0.58 15.53
N ARG A 145 -3.58 -0.63 16.22
CA ARG A 145 -4.23 0.55 16.80
C ARG A 145 -3.32 1.23 17.83
N ALA A 146 -2.73 0.46 18.73
CA ALA A 146 -1.75 0.97 19.69
C ALA A 146 -0.59 1.68 18.99
N ARG A 147 -0.03 1.08 17.93
CA ARG A 147 1.06 1.69 17.15
C ARG A 147 0.64 3.01 16.48
N ALA A 148 -0.53 3.04 15.86
CA ALA A 148 -1.04 4.25 15.21
C ALA A 148 -1.27 5.38 16.24
N ASN A 149 -1.85 5.05 17.40
CA ASN A 149 -2.10 6.00 18.47
C ASN A 149 -0.82 6.44 19.19
N SER A 150 0.19 5.55 19.32
CA SER A 150 1.52 5.95 19.78
C SER A 150 2.21 6.95 18.84
N ALA A 151 2.03 6.78 17.53
CA ALA A 151 2.56 7.74 16.55
C ALA A 151 1.79 9.07 16.53
N LEU A 152 0.52 9.08 16.95
CA LEU A 152 -0.28 10.30 17.14
C LEU A 152 0.10 11.07 18.41
N ASP A 153 0.60 10.38 19.43
CA ASP A 153 0.98 10.92 20.73
C ASP A 153 2.41 10.50 21.09
N PRO A 154 3.43 10.98 20.33
CA PRO A 154 4.82 10.53 20.49
C PRO A 154 5.40 10.90 21.86
N GLU A 155 4.94 11.98 22.47
CA GLU A 155 5.35 12.42 23.81
C GLU A 155 4.60 11.68 24.92
N THR A 156 3.67 10.79 24.57
CA THR A 156 2.84 10.01 25.51
C THR A 156 2.06 10.86 26.53
N THR A 157 1.79 12.12 26.18
CA THR A 157 1.11 13.07 27.07
C THR A 157 -0.39 12.82 27.20
N LEU A 158 -1.00 12.24 26.15
CA LEU A 158 -2.42 11.92 26.11
C LEU A 158 -2.72 10.46 26.47
N GLY A 159 -1.71 9.60 26.41
CA GLY A 159 -1.84 8.17 26.69
C GLY A 159 -2.70 7.41 25.69
N LEU A 160 -2.79 7.88 24.42
CA LEU A 160 -3.70 7.36 23.41
C LEU A 160 -3.50 5.86 23.11
N ALA A 161 -2.27 5.37 23.17
CA ALA A 161 -1.95 3.98 22.86
C ALA A 161 -2.28 3.00 24.00
N LYS A 162 -2.33 3.50 25.25
CA LYS A 162 -2.42 2.67 26.45
C LYS A 162 -3.59 1.68 26.43
N PRO A 163 -4.85 2.07 26.17
CA PRO A 163 -5.98 1.15 26.20
C PRO A 163 -5.80 -0.06 25.29
N PHE A 164 -5.21 0.17 24.10
CA PHE A 164 -5.03 -0.88 23.10
C PHE A 164 -3.91 -1.85 23.46
N TYR A 165 -2.82 -1.38 24.11
CA TYR A 165 -1.79 -2.26 24.64
C TYR A 165 -2.30 -3.07 25.81
N GLU A 166 -3.17 -2.51 26.66
CA GLU A 166 -3.80 -3.23 27.75
C GLU A 166 -4.71 -4.36 27.23
N GLU A 167 -5.51 -4.10 26.19
CA GLU A 167 -6.31 -5.15 25.54
C GLU A 167 -5.43 -6.25 24.93
N VAL A 168 -4.32 -5.90 24.27
CA VAL A 168 -3.38 -6.89 23.72
C VAL A 168 -2.76 -7.75 24.81
N ALA A 169 -2.52 -7.19 25.99
CA ALA A 169 -1.93 -7.92 27.13
C ALA A 169 -2.91 -8.90 27.81
N THR A 170 -4.20 -8.80 27.51
CA THR A 170 -5.26 -9.66 28.09
C THR A 170 -5.68 -10.80 27.17
N LEU A 171 -5.25 -10.79 25.93
CA LEU A 171 -5.49 -11.84 24.92
C LEU A 171 -4.42 -12.94 25.00
#